data_19f77668338c25db32996fdf3707420e
#
_entry.id   19f77668338c25db32996fdf3707420e
#
_cell.length_a   1.000
_cell.length_b   1.000
_cell.length_c   1.000
_cell.angle_alpha   90.00
_cell.angle_beta   90.00
_cell.angle_gamma   90.00
#
_symmetry.space_group_name_H-M   'P 1'
#
loop_
_entity.id
_entity.type
_entity.pdbx_description
1 polymer ?
#
loop_
_entity_poly.entity_id
_entity_poly.type
_entity_poly.pdbx_seq_one_letter_code
_entity_poly.pdbx_strand_id
1 'polypeptide(L)'
;SWVINTDRMIHGLESFGEDFGIPKPVVTDWVGLSYEEYKHRCEEDVKINWMLWQNLLKRYKMLYGKDTETMEKFFQYLTFKMRVAHKASAAGWRIDKKLVTESLATLEKLQVEKVEELRSVMPDVIKYTTKSKPEKMTLKDGSHSKAALDWFRILEDNDLPLFHEGDVRVVKSVEKANPNLPDQVKDWLFSFGWEPCTFDYKTNDDGSERKVPQVRKEGELAPSVQLLIEDHPEVGVLDGLTVLQHRKSIFEGMLESEVDGYVSAEIAG
;
A
#
# COMPACT_ATOMS: atom_id res chain seq x y z
N SER A 1 -8.99 -11.03 23.51
CA SER A 1 -8.08 -12.05 22.95
C SER A 1 -6.64 -11.53 22.83
N TRP A 2 -6.42 -10.30 22.44
CA TRP A 2 -5.09 -9.66 22.28
C TRP A 2 -4.11 -9.90 23.42
N VAL A 3 -4.59 -9.91 24.64
CA VAL A 3 -3.77 -10.00 25.84
C VAL A 3 -3.45 -11.43 26.27
N ILE A 4 -4.33 -12.36 25.93
CA ILE A 4 -4.20 -13.78 26.33
C ILE A 4 -3.61 -14.61 25.19
N ASN A 5 -3.67 -14.11 23.96
CA ASN A 5 -3.28 -14.80 22.73
C ASN A 5 -2.38 -13.90 21.88
N THR A 6 -1.28 -13.46 22.46
CA THR A 6 -0.37 -12.44 21.90
C THR A 6 0.33 -12.89 20.62
N ASP A 7 0.46 -14.18 20.39
CA ASP A 7 1.06 -14.82 19.22
C ASP A 7 0.10 -14.93 18.02
N ARG A 8 -1.19 -14.62 18.23
CA ARG A 8 -2.17 -14.63 17.14
C ARG A 8 -2.13 -13.28 16.38
N MET A 9 -2.05 -13.36 15.06
CA MET A 9 -1.99 -12.17 14.19
C MET A 9 -3.37 -11.56 13.91
N ILE A 10 -4.40 -12.41 13.77
CA ILE A 10 -5.77 -11.99 13.41
C ILE A 10 -6.72 -12.27 14.57
N HIS A 11 -7.34 -11.20 15.09
CA HIS A 11 -8.25 -11.25 16.24
C HIS A 11 -9.71 -10.97 15.89
N GLY A 12 -10.04 -10.91 14.60
CA GLY A 12 -11.43 -10.75 14.12
C GLY A 12 -12.28 -11.98 14.44
N LEU A 13 -13.57 -11.77 14.65
CA LEU A 13 -14.51 -12.84 15.02
C LEU A 13 -14.63 -13.91 13.93
N GLU A 14 -14.47 -13.53 12.67
CA GLU A 14 -14.45 -14.44 11.51
C GLU A 14 -13.34 -15.49 11.63
N SER A 15 -12.14 -15.06 11.92
CA SER A 15 -10.98 -15.95 12.11
C SER A 15 -11.14 -16.92 13.27
N PHE A 16 -11.87 -16.54 14.33
CA PHE A 16 -12.24 -17.48 15.40
C PHE A 16 -13.38 -18.41 14.99
N GLY A 17 -14.28 -17.96 14.13
CA GLY A 17 -15.31 -18.80 13.53
C GLY A 17 -14.72 -19.97 12.74
N GLU A 18 -13.71 -19.70 11.94
CA GLU A 18 -12.95 -20.72 11.21
C GLU A 18 -12.32 -21.74 12.17
N ASP A 19 -11.62 -21.27 13.23
CA ASP A 19 -11.02 -22.14 14.24
C ASP A 19 -12.05 -23.06 14.94
N PHE A 20 -13.28 -22.61 15.11
CA PHE A 20 -14.36 -23.34 15.79
C PHE A 20 -15.25 -24.14 14.83
N GLY A 21 -14.97 -24.10 13.52
CA GLY A 21 -15.80 -24.75 12.52
C GLY A 21 -17.17 -24.09 12.32
N ILE A 22 -17.27 -22.81 12.61
CA ILE A 22 -18.47 -21.97 12.42
C ILE A 22 -18.10 -20.84 11.43
N PRO A 23 -18.01 -21.12 10.13
CA PRO A 23 -17.64 -20.11 9.16
C PRO A 23 -18.74 -19.05 9.06
N LYS A 24 -18.33 -17.77 9.11
CA LYS A 24 -19.26 -16.66 8.91
C LYS A 24 -19.70 -16.59 7.44
N PRO A 25 -20.98 -16.49 7.16
CA PRO A 25 -21.45 -16.21 5.80
C PRO A 25 -20.90 -14.90 5.28
N VAL A 26 -20.38 -14.89 4.06
CA VAL A 26 -19.95 -13.65 3.39
C VAL A 26 -21.19 -12.83 3.04
N VAL A 27 -21.24 -11.59 3.51
CA VAL A 27 -22.31 -10.65 3.21
C VAL A 27 -21.77 -9.58 2.27
N THR A 28 -22.24 -9.58 1.04
CA THR A 28 -21.86 -8.60 0.02
C THR A 28 -22.78 -7.37 0.01
N ASP A 29 -24.03 -7.54 0.45
CA ASP A 29 -25.03 -6.46 0.54
C ASP A 29 -25.75 -6.54 1.90
N TRP A 30 -25.47 -5.57 2.77
CA TRP A 30 -26.09 -5.49 4.08
C TRP A 30 -27.52 -4.95 4.06
N VAL A 31 -27.91 -4.21 3.04
CA VAL A 31 -29.23 -3.58 2.94
C VAL A 31 -30.27 -4.58 2.42
N GLY A 32 -29.82 -5.52 1.59
CA GLY A 32 -30.69 -6.52 0.96
C GLY A 32 -30.95 -7.79 1.78
N LEU A 33 -30.36 -7.92 2.98
CA LEU A 33 -30.53 -9.12 3.81
C LEU A 33 -31.97 -9.25 4.35
N SER A 34 -32.50 -10.47 4.31
CA SER A 34 -33.75 -10.81 4.98
C SER A 34 -33.59 -10.89 6.50
N TYR A 35 -34.70 -10.83 7.23
CA TYR A 35 -34.70 -10.98 8.69
C TYR A 35 -34.06 -12.31 9.15
N GLU A 36 -34.31 -13.41 8.46
CA GLU A 36 -33.78 -14.73 8.81
C GLU A 36 -32.27 -14.79 8.58
N GLU A 37 -31.73 -14.14 7.55
CA GLU A 37 -30.28 -14.05 7.30
C GLU A 37 -29.59 -13.20 8.37
N TYR A 38 -30.15 -12.05 8.76
CA TYR A 38 -29.65 -11.26 9.89
C TYR A 38 -29.68 -12.07 11.19
N LYS A 39 -30.77 -12.73 11.49
CA LYS A 39 -30.93 -13.56 12.69
C LYS A 39 -29.90 -14.68 12.72
N HIS A 40 -29.78 -15.45 11.65
CA HIS A 40 -28.80 -16.53 11.53
C HIS A 40 -27.38 -16.02 11.78
N ARG A 41 -27.00 -14.90 11.18
CA ARG A 41 -25.68 -14.29 11.39
C ARG A 41 -25.45 -13.86 12.83
N CYS A 42 -26.43 -13.23 13.46
CA CYS A 42 -26.36 -12.87 14.89
C CYS A 42 -26.20 -14.11 15.78
N GLU A 43 -26.93 -15.17 15.51
CA GLU A 43 -26.83 -16.43 16.27
C GLU A 43 -25.43 -17.05 16.15
N GLU A 44 -24.83 -17.02 14.97
CA GLU A 44 -23.46 -17.51 14.76
C GLU A 44 -22.42 -16.65 15.45
N ASP A 45 -22.55 -15.32 15.34
CA ASP A 45 -21.67 -14.39 16.06
C ASP A 45 -21.72 -14.61 17.58
N VAL A 46 -22.90 -14.88 18.14
CA VAL A 46 -23.08 -15.19 19.57
C VAL A 46 -22.41 -16.53 19.92
N LYS A 47 -22.58 -17.58 19.10
CA LYS A 47 -21.95 -18.87 19.32
C LYS A 47 -20.41 -18.75 19.30
N ILE A 48 -19.86 -18.07 18.30
CA ILE A 48 -18.40 -17.86 18.18
C ILE A 48 -17.89 -17.10 19.40
N ASN A 49 -18.55 -16.01 19.80
CA ASN A 49 -18.17 -15.22 20.98
C ASN A 49 -18.20 -16.04 22.27
N TRP A 50 -19.23 -16.90 22.45
CA TRP A 50 -19.32 -17.76 23.61
C TRP A 50 -18.19 -18.80 23.65
N MET A 51 -17.91 -19.44 22.53
CA MET A 51 -16.81 -20.41 22.42
C MET A 51 -15.44 -19.74 22.64
N LEU A 52 -15.25 -18.55 22.07
CA LEU A 52 -14.05 -17.74 22.28
C LEU A 52 -13.88 -17.40 23.77
N TRP A 53 -14.96 -16.96 24.44
CA TRP A 53 -14.92 -16.66 25.86
C TRP A 53 -14.49 -17.87 26.70
N GLN A 54 -15.09 -19.05 26.47
CA GLN A 54 -14.72 -20.27 27.15
C GLN A 54 -13.25 -20.64 26.92
N ASN A 55 -12.79 -20.49 25.69
CA ASN A 55 -11.41 -20.79 25.32
C ASN A 55 -10.41 -19.82 25.98
N LEU A 56 -10.73 -18.53 25.99
CA LEU A 56 -9.91 -17.52 26.66
C LEU A 56 -9.86 -17.75 28.18
N LEU A 57 -10.95 -18.10 28.82
CA LEU A 57 -10.98 -18.45 30.25
C LEU A 57 -10.12 -19.69 30.56
N LYS A 58 -10.22 -20.72 29.71
CA LYS A 58 -9.38 -21.92 29.86
C LYS A 58 -7.89 -21.58 29.71
N ARG A 59 -7.54 -20.84 28.68
CA ARG A 59 -6.15 -20.40 28.42
C ARG A 59 -5.63 -19.50 29.52
N TYR A 60 -6.46 -18.60 30.01
CA TYR A 60 -6.12 -17.74 31.16
C TYR A 60 -5.78 -18.59 32.40
N LYS A 61 -6.63 -19.57 32.75
CA LYS A 61 -6.41 -20.49 33.87
C LYS A 61 -5.12 -21.30 33.71
N MET A 62 -4.75 -21.65 32.48
CA MET A 62 -3.48 -22.32 32.19
C MET A 62 -2.27 -21.43 32.44
N LEU A 63 -2.37 -20.14 32.08
CA LEU A 63 -1.26 -19.16 32.20
C LEU A 63 -1.08 -18.68 33.64
N TYR A 64 -2.17 -18.39 34.35
CA TYR A 64 -2.16 -17.73 35.67
C TYR A 64 -2.66 -18.63 36.81
N GLY A 65 -3.05 -19.86 36.52
CA GLY A 65 -3.49 -20.81 37.52
C GLY A 65 -4.82 -20.40 38.20
N LYS A 66 -4.84 -20.50 39.55
CA LYS A 66 -6.01 -20.12 40.35
C LYS A 66 -5.93 -18.72 40.93
N ASP A 67 -4.95 -17.92 40.50
CA ASP A 67 -4.77 -16.55 40.99
C ASP A 67 -5.84 -15.63 40.38
N THR A 68 -6.97 -15.59 41.04
CA THR A 68 -8.11 -14.73 40.66
C THR A 68 -7.87 -13.27 40.99
N GLU A 69 -7.03 -12.97 41.97
CA GLU A 69 -6.73 -11.59 42.38
C GLU A 69 -5.87 -10.87 41.31
N THR A 70 -4.82 -11.52 40.82
CA THR A 70 -4.03 -11.00 39.71
C THR A 70 -4.87 -10.82 38.45
N MET A 71 -5.77 -11.76 38.17
CA MET A 71 -6.72 -11.65 37.06
C MET A 71 -7.61 -10.43 37.19
N GLU A 72 -8.20 -10.23 38.34
CA GLU A 72 -9.09 -9.09 38.56
C GLU A 72 -8.36 -7.75 38.42
N LYS A 73 -7.19 -7.61 39.01
CA LYS A 73 -6.33 -6.42 38.89
C LYS A 73 -5.97 -6.15 37.43
N PHE A 74 -5.67 -7.20 36.67
CA PHE A 74 -5.34 -7.09 35.26
C PHE A 74 -6.54 -6.62 34.42
N PHE A 75 -7.73 -7.20 34.61
CA PHE A 75 -8.93 -6.73 33.92
C PHE A 75 -9.33 -5.30 34.33
N GLN A 76 -9.19 -4.95 35.60
CA GLN A 76 -9.41 -3.58 36.08
C GLN A 76 -8.45 -2.61 35.37
N TYR A 77 -7.17 -2.94 35.25
CA TYR A 77 -6.20 -2.14 34.54
C TYR A 77 -6.53 -1.98 33.05
N LEU A 78 -6.89 -3.06 32.37
CA LEU A 78 -7.32 -2.98 30.96
C LEU A 78 -8.58 -2.13 30.78
N THR A 79 -9.57 -2.33 31.64
CA THR A 79 -10.81 -1.55 31.65
C THR A 79 -10.52 -0.06 31.89
N PHE A 80 -9.61 0.25 32.80
CA PHE A 80 -9.15 1.61 33.02
C PHE A 80 -8.50 2.20 31.77
N LYS A 81 -7.55 1.48 31.12
CA LYS A 81 -6.92 1.94 29.90
C LYS A 81 -7.93 2.19 28.77
N MET A 82 -8.85 1.25 28.55
CA MET A 82 -9.90 1.39 27.53
C MET A 82 -10.82 2.59 27.85
N ARG A 83 -11.14 2.83 29.09
CA ARG A 83 -11.95 3.99 29.51
C ARG A 83 -11.22 5.31 29.26
N VAL A 84 -9.92 5.37 29.55
CA VAL A 84 -9.11 6.56 29.27
C VAL A 84 -9.03 6.81 27.77
N ALA A 85 -8.75 5.76 26.99
CA ALA A 85 -8.70 5.82 25.54
C ALA A 85 -10.05 6.29 24.94
N HIS A 86 -11.16 5.70 25.39
CA HIS A 86 -12.50 6.12 24.95
C HIS A 86 -12.82 7.58 25.30
N LYS A 87 -12.49 8.02 26.51
CA LYS A 87 -12.66 9.42 26.89
C LYS A 87 -11.80 10.37 26.07
N ALA A 88 -10.56 10.01 25.78
CA ALA A 88 -9.67 10.81 24.93
C ALA A 88 -10.21 10.91 23.49
N SER A 89 -10.67 9.78 22.94
CA SER A 89 -11.30 9.75 21.61
C SER A 89 -12.59 10.59 21.56
N ALA A 90 -13.46 10.46 22.58
CA ALA A 90 -14.71 11.22 22.64
C ALA A 90 -14.50 12.73 22.86
N ALA A 91 -13.46 13.13 23.61
CA ALA A 91 -13.12 14.53 23.81
C ALA A 91 -12.54 15.18 22.56
N GLY A 92 -11.86 14.39 21.73
CA GLY A 92 -11.11 14.88 20.59
C GLY A 92 -9.90 15.75 20.99
N TRP A 93 -9.15 16.15 19.99
CA TRP A 93 -7.98 17.02 20.13
C TRP A 93 -8.27 18.31 19.36
N ARG A 94 -8.20 19.44 20.05
CA ARG A 94 -8.39 20.73 19.41
C ARG A 94 -7.25 21.02 18.46
N ILE A 95 -7.59 21.41 17.22
CA ILE A 95 -6.60 21.80 16.20
C ILE A 95 -6.73 23.28 15.86
N ASP A 96 -5.61 23.90 15.51
CA ASP A 96 -5.61 25.21 14.85
C ASP A 96 -5.76 24.97 13.34
N LYS A 97 -7.00 25.00 12.86
CA LYS A 97 -7.35 24.75 11.45
C LYS A 97 -6.62 25.69 10.49
N LYS A 98 -6.41 26.97 10.90
CA LYS A 98 -5.68 27.93 10.08
C LYS A 98 -4.23 27.50 9.93
N LEU A 99 -3.56 27.18 11.04
CA LEU A 99 -2.17 26.74 11.02
C LEU A 99 -1.99 25.43 10.24
N VAL A 100 -2.91 24.47 10.38
CA VAL A 100 -2.88 23.21 9.63
C VAL A 100 -3.00 23.48 8.12
N THR A 101 -3.91 24.37 7.69
CA THR A 101 -4.10 24.71 6.28
C THR A 101 -2.87 25.43 5.70
N GLU A 102 -2.27 26.37 6.42
CA GLU A 102 -1.05 27.08 6.00
C GLU A 102 0.15 26.10 5.93
N SER A 103 0.25 25.19 6.88
CA SER A 103 1.27 24.14 6.90
C SER A 103 1.11 23.17 5.74
N LEU A 104 -0.13 22.77 5.42
CA LEU A 104 -0.43 21.90 4.28
C LEU A 104 0.00 22.55 2.96
N ALA A 105 -0.35 23.81 2.72
CA ALA A 105 0.08 24.55 1.55
C ALA A 105 1.61 24.65 1.43
N THR A 106 2.30 24.82 2.56
CA THR A 106 3.77 24.81 2.61
C THR A 106 4.36 23.45 2.24
N LEU A 107 3.79 22.35 2.78
CA LEU A 107 4.22 20.98 2.47
C LEU A 107 3.98 20.63 1.00
N GLU A 108 2.86 21.08 0.42
CA GLU A 108 2.56 20.89 -1.00
C GLU A 108 3.62 21.55 -1.89
N LYS A 109 3.97 22.80 -1.57
CA LYS A 109 5.02 23.51 -2.29
C LYS A 109 6.35 22.77 -2.20
N LEU A 110 6.78 22.38 -1.00
CA LEU A 110 8.03 21.66 -0.79
C LEU A 110 8.03 20.29 -1.51
N GLN A 111 6.87 19.62 -1.55
CA GLN A 111 6.73 18.35 -2.28
C GLN A 111 6.89 18.54 -3.78
N VAL A 112 6.29 19.60 -4.35
CA VAL A 112 6.44 19.93 -5.78
C VAL A 112 7.89 20.24 -6.11
N GLU A 113 8.55 21.08 -5.32
CA GLU A 113 9.98 21.41 -5.49
C GLU A 113 10.85 20.13 -5.44
N LYS A 114 10.59 19.23 -4.48
CA LYS A 114 11.32 17.97 -4.33
C LYS A 114 11.09 17.01 -5.50
N VAL A 115 9.87 16.93 -6.01
CA VAL A 115 9.53 16.13 -7.20
C VAL A 115 10.24 16.67 -8.43
N GLU A 116 10.29 17.98 -8.64
CA GLU A 116 11.01 18.57 -9.78
C GLU A 116 12.53 18.39 -9.66
N GLU A 117 13.09 18.48 -8.44
CA GLU A 117 14.49 18.17 -8.17
C GLU A 117 14.81 16.72 -8.58
N LEU A 118 13.99 15.75 -8.15
CA LEU A 118 14.14 14.34 -8.54
C LEU A 118 13.99 14.12 -10.05
N ARG A 119 13.01 14.77 -10.69
CA ARG A 119 12.84 14.71 -12.15
C ARG A 119 14.02 15.22 -12.93
N SER A 120 14.78 16.15 -12.37
CA SER A 120 15.97 16.71 -13.03
C SER A 120 17.14 15.73 -13.07
N VAL A 121 17.20 14.78 -12.13
CA VAL A 121 18.29 13.80 -11.99
C VAL A 121 17.90 12.40 -12.48
N MET A 122 16.60 12.06 -12.49
CA MET A 122 16.12 10.79 -13.01
C MET A 122 16.05 10.79 -14.54
N PRO A 123 16.41 9.69 -15.22
CA PRO A 123 16.30 9.58 -16.67
C PRO A 123 14.84 9.56 -17.13
N ASP A 124 14.61 10.05 -18.35
CA ASP A 124 13.30 9.96 -18.99
C ASP A 124 12.89 8.49 -19.19
N VAL A 125 11.62 8.20 -19.03
CA VAL A 125 11.06 6.85 -19.18
C VAL A 125 10.64 6.63 -20.62
N ILE A 126 11.29 5.67 -21.29
CA ILE A 126 10.97 5.29 -22.66
C ILE A 126 9.92 4.17 -22.63
N LYS A 127 8.72 4.49 -23.11
CA LYS A 127 7.67 3.49 -23.31
C LYS A 127 7.77 2.89 -24.69
N TYR A 128 7.69 1.58 -24.75
CA TYR A 128 7.74 0.84 -26.00
C TYR A 128 6.35 0.28 -26.35
N THR A 129 6.13 0.05 -27.62
CA THR A 129 4.99 -0.73 -28.13
C THR A 129 5.49 -1.68 -29.19
N THR A 130 4.81 -2.80 -29.33
CA THR A 130 5.10 -3.79 -30.38
C THR A 130 4.27 -3.47 -31.61
N LYS A 131 4.88 -3.49 -32.78
CA LYS A 131 4.23 -3.34 -34.07
C LYS A 131 4.49 -4.60 -34.88
N SER A 132 3.42 -5.14 -35.47
CA SER A 132 3.46 -6.31 -36.34
C SER A 132 3.27 -5.89 -37.80
N LYS A 133 3.78 -6.70 -38.69
CA LYS A 133 3.61 -6.52 -40.14
C LYS A 133 2.12 -6.44 -40.49
N PRO A 134 1.64 -5.40 -41.21
CA PRO A 134 0.26 -5.31 -41.62
C PRO A 134 -0.16 -6.42 -42.56
N GLU A 135 -1.35 -6.99 -42.38
CA GLU A 135 -1.90 -8.02 -43.25
C GLU A 135 -2.06 -7.54 -44.72
N LYS A 136 -2.50 -6.25 -44.86
CA LYS A 136 -2.71 -5.66 -46.20
C LYS A 136 -1.60 -4.68 -46.54
N MET A 137 -0.62 -5.15 -47.28
CA MET A 137 0.51 -4.35 -47.73
C MET A 137 0.22 -3.51 -48.97
N THR A 138 -0.69 -3.97 -49.84
CA THR A 138 -1.03 -3.32 -51.10
C THR A 138 -2.51 -2.97 -51.20
N LEU A 139 -2.82 -1.90 -51.90
CA LEU A 139 -4.15 -1.47 -52.27
C LEU A 139 -4.64 -2.19 -53.57
N LYS A 140 -5.90 -2.02 -53.93
CA LYS A 140 -6.47 -2.65 -55.12
C LYS A 140 -5.85 -2.18 -56.43
N ASP A 141 -5.25 -1.00 -56.47
CA ASP A 141 -4.53 -0.40 -57.60
C ASP A 141 -3.09 -0.81 -57.70
N GLY A 142 -2.60 -1.70 -56.80
CA GLY A 142 -1.22 -2.18 -56.75
C GLY A 142 -0.27 -1.27 -55.96
N SER A 143 -0.68 -0.12 -55.48
CA SER A 143 0.14 0.77 -54.65
C SER A 143 0.25 0.26 -53.22
N HIS A 144 1.28 0.72 -52.48
CA HIS A 144 1.42 0.39 -51.06
C HIS A 144 0.37 1.06 -50.22
N SER A 145 -0.21 0.31 -49.29
CA SER A 145 -1.11 0.87 -48.31
C SER A 145 -0.39 1.82 -47.34
N LYS A 146 -1.10 2.76 -46.71
CA LYS A 146 -0.49 3.63 -45.70
C LYS A 146 0.15 2.82 -44.56
N ALA A 147 -0.48 1.73 -44.13
CA ALA A 147 0.08 0.83 -43.11
C ALA A 147 1.38 0.15 -43.57
N ALA A 148 1.47 -0.19 -44.87
CA ALA A 148 2.73 -0.74 -45.45
C ALA A 148 3.85 0.30 -45.46
N LEU A 149 3.55 1.55 -45.84
CA LEU A 149 4.53 2.63 -45.82
C LEU A 149 5.02 2.96 -44.39
N ASP A 150 4.09 2.98 -43.41
CA ASP A 150 4.45 3.14 -42.01
C ASP A 150 5.29 1.95 -41.49
N TRP A 151 5.00 0.73 -41.93
CA TRP A 151 5.78 -0.45 -41.58
C TRP A 151 7.18 -0.39 -42.19
N PHE A 152 7.36 -0.01 -43.43
CA PHE A 152 8.68 0.12 -44.04
C PHE A 152 9.53 1.19 -43.34
N ARG A 153 8.92 2.32 -42.92
CA ARG A 153 9.62 3.31 -42.12
C ARG A 153 10.07 2.74 -40.77
N ILE A 154 9.22 1.95 -40.10
CA ILE A 154 9.56 1.28 -38.82
C ILE A 154 10.76 0.34 -39.06
N LEU A 155 10.79 -0.40 -40.14
CA LEU A 155 11.90 -1.29 -40.44
C LEU A 155 13.20 -0.51 -40.70
N GLU A 156 13.12 0.58 -41.47
CA GLU A 156 14.25 1.47 -41.74
C GLU A 156 14.79 2.12 -40.46
N ASP A 157 13.92 2.65 -39.61
CA ASP A 157 14.31 3.26 -38.34
C ASP A 157 14.93 2.29 -37.32
N ASN A 158 14.77 0.98 -37.53
CA ASN A 158 15.34 -0.08 -36.68
C ASN A 158 16.42 -0.92 -37.40
N ASP A 159 16.92 -0.47 -38.55
CA ASP A 159 17.95 -1.17 -39.35
C ASP A 159 17.54 -2.61 -39.72
N LEU A 160 16.24 -2.87 -39.96
CA LEU A 160 15.72 -4.18 -40.28
C LEU A 160 15.46 -4.33 -41.78
N PRO A 161 15.64 -5.54 -42.34
CA PRO A 161 15.39 -5.77 -43.75
C PRO A 161 13.91 -5.65 -44.11
N LEU A 162 13.59 -5.16 -45.32
CA LEU A 162 12.20 -4.95 -45.80
C LEU A 162 11.33 -6.22 -45.81
N PHE A 163 11.96 -7.40 -45.80
CA PHE A 163 11.29 -8.70 -45.73
C PHE A 163 11.12 -9.24 -44.32
N HIS A 164 11.41 -8.40 -43.28
CA HIS A 164 11.22 -8.79 -41.89
C HIS A 164 9.74 -9.13 -41.62
N GLU A 165 9.51 -10.30 -41.00
CA GLU A 165 8.16 -10.82 -40.71
C GLU A 165 7.82 -10.82 -39.21
N GLY A 166 8.79 -10.59 -38.34
CA GLY A 166 8.63 -10.56 -36.89
C GLY A 166 8.04 -9.24 -36.38
N ASP A 167 7.63 -9.26 -35.13
CA ASP A 167 7.23 -8.07 -34.41
C ASP A 167 8.43 -7.16 -34.16
N VAL A 168 8.21 -5.85 -34.26
CA VAL A 168 9.23 -4.82 -34.01
C VAL A 168 8.84 -3.99 -32.79
N ARG A 169 9.76 -3.88 -31.84
CA ARG A 169 9.58 -3.04 -30.65
C ARG A 169 9.99 -1.60 -31.00
N VAL A 170 9.02 -0.69 -30.97
CA VAL A 170 9.23 0.72 -31.31
C VAL A 170 8.97 1.60 -30.11
N VAL A 171 9.64 2.75 -30.05
CA VAL A 171 9.35 3.77 -29.03
C VAL A 171 7.94 4.34 -29.25
N LYS A 172 7.09 4.21 -28.24
CA LYS A 172 5.73 4.78 -28.24
C LYS A 172 5.74 6.22 -27.77
N SER A 173 6.41 6.49 -26.67
CA SER A 173 6.56 7.82 -26.07
C SER A 173 7.79 7.87 -25.18
N VAL A 174 8.30 9.09 -24.99
CA VAL A 174 9.30 9.41 -23.98
C VAL A 174 8.62 10.35 -22.99
N GLU A 175 8.61 9.97 -21.71
CA GLU A 175 7.93 10.71 -20.65
C GLU A 175 8.93 11.05 -19.55
N LYS A 176 8.72 12.17 -18.89
CA LYS A 176 9.49 12.50 -17.69
C LYS A 176 9.27 11.49 -16.60
N ALA A 177 10.32 11.14 -15.86
CA ALA A 177 10.23 10.25 -14.73
C ALA A 177 9.20 10.75 -13.69
N ASN A 178 8.52 9.81 -13.06
CA ASN A 178 7.62 10.09 -11.95
C ASN A 178 8.20 9.52 -10.65
N PRO A 179 8.82 10.36 -9.79
CA PRO A 179 9.41 9.91 -8.53
C PRO A 179 8.42 9.33 -7.52
N ASN A 180 7.12 9.53 -7.74
CA ASN A 180 6.07 8.93 -6.91
C ASN A 180 5.77 7.46 -7.29
N LEU A 181 6.34 6.95 -8.38
CA LEU A 181 6.21 5.55 -8.79
C LEU A 181 7.43 4.75 -8.30
N PRO A 182 7.24 3.85 -7.31
CA PRO A 182 8.35 3.10 -6.71
C PRO A 182 9.18 2.29 -7.73
N ASP A 183 8.53 1.78 -8.76
CA ASP A 183 9.22 0.96 -9.76
C ASP A 183 10.17 1.80 -10.63
N GLN A 184 9.79 3.02 -11.01
CA GLN A 184 10.67 3.94 -11.74
C GLN A 184 11.89 4.37 -10.90
N VAL A 185 11.68 4.58 -9.60
CA VAL A 185 12.78 4.87 -8.66
C VAL A 185 13.72 3.67 -8.56
N LYS A 186 13.20 2.46 -8.45
CA LYS A 186 14.01 1.24 -8.40
C LYS A 186 14.77 1.01 -9.69
N ASP A 187 14.14 1.18 -10.85
CA ASP A 187 14.78 1.04 -12.17
C ASP A 187 15.94 2.03 -12.30
N TRP A 188 15.76 3.26 -11.83
CA TRP A 188 16.82 4.26 -11.79
C TRP A 188 17.98 3.83 -10.88
N LEU A 189 17.71 3.35 -9.66
CA LEU A 189 18.73 2.83 -8.76
C LEU A 189 19.46 1.61 -9.36
N PHE A 190 18.73 0.69 -9.98
CA PHE A 190 19.32 -0.46 -10.67
C PHE A 190 20.23 -0.05 -11.83
N SER A 191 19.96 1.08 -12.50
CA SER A 191 20.83 1.58 -13.56
C SER A 191 22.22 2.02 -13.05
N PHE A 192 22.35 2.29 -11.76
CA PHE A 192 23.62 2.54 -11.06
C PHE A 192 24.23 1.29 -10.42
N GLY A 193 23.64 0.11 -10.63
CA GLY A 193 24.12 -1.14 -10.04
C GLY A 193 23.68 -1.35 -8.58
N TRP A 194 22.55 -0.77 -8.18
CA TRP A 194 22.01 -0.95 -6.83
C TRP A 194 21.79 -2.43 -6.50
N GLU A 195 22.37 -2.90 -5.41
CA GLU A 195 22.17 -4.24 -4.86
C GLU A 195 21.35 -4.14 -3.57
N PRO A 196 20.01 -4.45 -3.61
CA PRO A 196 19.15 -4.33 -2.45
C PRO A 196 19.54 -5.27 -1.32
N CYS A 197 19.64 -4.72 -0.09
CA CYS A 197 19.84 -5.51 1.12
C CYS A 197 18.58 -5.60 2.01
N THR A 198 17.55 -4.80 1.72
CA THR A 198 16.29 -4.76 2.47
C THR A 198 15.14 -5.19 1.57
N PHE A 199 14.27 -6.06 2.08
CA PHE A 199 13.18 -6.64 1.31
C PHE A 199 11.90 -6.70 2.14
N ASP A 200 10.79 -6.58 1.45
CA ASP A 200 9.46 -6.93 1.92
C ASP A 200 8.99 -8.20 1.20
N TYR A 201 8.13 -8.98 1.85
CA TYR A 201 7.58 -10.22 1.30
C TYR A 201 6.10 -10.05 1.08
N LYS A 202 5.66 -10.21 -0.17
CA LYS A 202 4.25 -10.12 -0.54
C LYS A 202 3.78 -11.45 -1.08
N THR A 203 2.61 -11.87 -0.63
CA THR A 203 1.94 -13.06 -1.16
C THR A 203 1.24 -12.70 -2.46
N ASN A 204 1.48 -13.46 -3.52
CA ASN A 204 0.77 -13.36 -4.79
C ASN A 204 -0.60 -14.05 -4.70
N ASP A 205 -1.47 -13.82 -5.70
CA ASP A 205 -2.81 -14.41 -5.76
C ASP A 205 -2.80 -15.96 -5.82
N ASP A 206 -1.68 -16.54 -6.28
CA ASP A 206 -1.46 -18.00 -6.31
C ASP A 206 -0.90 -18.59 -4.99
N GLY A 207 -0.74 -17.76 -3.96
CA GLY A 207 -0.19 -18.14 -2.65
C GLY A 207 1.34 -18.19 -2.59
N SER A 208 2.05 -17.93 -3.69
CA SER A 208 3.52 -17.83 -3.69
C SER A 208 3.99 -16.53 -3.04
N GLU A 209 5.15 -16.56 -2.39
CA GLU A 209 5.76 -15.35 -1.84
C GLU A 209 6.68 -14.67 -2.87
N ARG A 210 6.51 -13.35 -3.00
CA ARG A 210 7.37 -12.49 -3.82
C ARG A 210 8.21 -11.59 -2.93
N LYS A 211 9.52 -11.63 -3.13
CA LYS A 211 10.48 -10.76 -2.48
C LYS A 211 10.55 -9.41 -3.20
N VAL A 212 10.22 -8.33 -2.51
CA VAL A 212 10.17 -6.98 -3.08
C VAL A 212 11.28 -6.12 -2.47
N PRO A 213 12.26 -5.65 -3.24
CA PRO A 213 13.32 -4.79 -2.73
C PRO A 213 12.77 -3.47 -2.21
N GLN A 214 13.29 -3.01 -1.06
CA GLN A 214 12.87 -1.78 -0.40
C GLN A 214 13.97 -0.72 -0.50
N VAL A 215 13.58 0.45 -0.98
CA VAL A 215 14.44 1.65 -1.05
C VAL A 215 14.61 2.28 0.34
N ARG A 216 13.67 2.00 1.25
CA ARG A 216 13.65 2.54 2.61
C ARG A 216 13.46 1.45 3.66
N LYS A 217 13.97 1.73 4.85
CA LYS A 217 13.74 0.93 6.05
C LYS A 217 13.49 1.88 7.23
N GLU A 218 12.37 1.66 7.94
CA GLU A 218 12.01 2.43 9.15
C GLU A 218 11.98 3.96 8.92
N GLY A 219 11.59 4.39 7.71
CA GLY A 219 11.49 5.81 7.35
C GLY A 219 12.75 6.43 6.74
N GLU A 220 13.90 5.80 6.88
CA GLU A 220 15.18 6.23 6.30
C GLU A 220 15.49 5.50 4.99
N LEU A 221 16.45 6.00 4.21
CA LEU A 221 16.97 5.28 3.05
C LEU A 221 17.64 3.98 3.51
N ALA A 222 17.38 2.89 2.79
CA ALA A 222 17.98 1.59 3.09
C ALA A 222 19.52 1.67 3.01
N PRO A 223 20.27 0.91 3.84
CA PRO A 223 21.73 0.97 3.85
C PRO A 223 22.37 0.78 2.48
N SER A 224 21.80 -0.08 1.62
CA SER A 224 22.30 -0.28 0.25
C SER A 224 22.09 0.95 -0.66
N VAL A 225 21.10 1.79 -0.38
CA VAL A 225 20.89 3.07 -1.08
C VAL A 225 21.84 4.13 -0.54
N GLN A 226 22.07 4.15 0.78
CA GLN A 226 23.03 5.05 1.40
C GLN A 226 24.45 4.82 0.87
N LEU A 227 24.86 3.57 0.70
CA LEU A 227 26.16 3.23 0.08
C LEU A 227 26.25 3.72 -1.37
N LEU A 228 25.15 3.62 -2.12
CA LEU A 228 25.12 4.10 -3.50
C LEU A 228 25.32 5.62 -3.62
N ILE A 229 24.92 6.39 -2.61
CA ILE A 229 25.10 7.86 -2.57
C ILE A 229 26.59 8.25 -2.53
N GLU A 230 27.48 7.41 -2.00
CA GLU A 230 28.91 7.69 -1.98
C GLU A 230 29.50 7.83 -3.38
N ASP A 231 29.04 6.97 -4.32
CA ASP A 231 29.47 6.98 -5.72
C ASP A 231 28.55 7.82 -6.62
N HIS A 232 27.29 7.98 -6.24
CA HIS A 232 26.21 8.67 -6.97
C HIS A 232 25.47 9.67 -6.09
N PRO A 233 26.05 10.86 -5.80
CA PRO A 233 25.46 11.86 -4.90
C PRO A 233 24.04 12.30 -5.28
N GLU A 234 23.67 12.25 -6.58
CA GLU A 234 22.34 12.56 -7.08
C GLU A 234 21.25 11.65 -6.49
N VAL A 235 21.59 10.44 -6.07
CA VAL A 235 20.66 9.50 -5.41
C VAL A 235 20.22 10.05 -4.04
N GLY A 236 21.04 10.88 -3.39
CA GLY A 236 20.71 11.52 -2.13
C GLY A 236 19.48 12.41 -2.16
N VAL A 237 19.09 12.89 -3.36
CA VAL A 237 17.86 13.65 -3.57
C VAL A 237 16.59 12.85 -3.23
N LEU A 238 16.65 11.51 -3.20
CA LEU A 238 15.55 10.66 -2.73
C LEU A 238 15.16 10.91 -1.26
N ASP A 239 16.08 11.42 -0.46
CA ASP A 239 15.77 11.68 0.95
C ASP A 239 14.77 12.83 1.11
N GLY A 240 13.90 12.69 2.10
CA GLY A 240 12.90 13.69 2.46
C GLY A 240 11.56 13.59 1.72
N LEU A 241 11.47 13.07 0.49
CA LEU A 241 10.20 13.01 -0.27
C LEU A 241 9.10 12.26 0.49
N THR A 242 9.41 11.07 1.00
CA THR A 242 8.44 10.25 1.74
C THR A 242 8.01 10.92 3.05
N VAL A 243 8.92 11.64 3.71
CA VAL A 243 8.61 12.40 4.93
C VAL A 243 7.62 13.53 4.63
N LEU A 244 7.83 14.25 3.52
CA LEU A 244 6.89 15.29 3.06
C LEU A 244 5.52 14.71 2.74
N GLN A 245 5.46 13.59 2.01
CA GLN A 245 4.22 12.89 1.68
C GLN A 245 3.48 12.43 2.94
N HIS A 246 4.19 11.82 3.89
CA HIS A 246 3.59 11.34 5.14
C HIS A 246 3.05 12.49 5.99
N ARG A 247 3.81 13.57 6.16
CA ARG A 247 3.35 14.76 6.90
C ARG A 247 2.14 15.41 6.24
N LYS A 248 2.16 15.51 4.89
CA LYS A 248 1.02 16.01 4.13
C LYS A 248 -0.23 15.17 4.40
N SER A 249 -0.15 13.84 4.28
CA SER A 249 -1.26 12.93 4.54
C SER A 249 -1.83 13.07 5.98
N ILE A 250 -0.97 13.29 6.98
CA ILE A 250 -1.44 13.55 8.36
C ILE A 250 -2.28 14.83 8.43
N PHE A 251 -1.82 15.93 7.83
CA PHE A 251 -2.56 17.19 7.85
C PHE A 251 -3.85 17.13 7.02
N GLU A 252 -3.84 16.45 5.88
CA GLU A 252 -5.05 16.17 5.10
C GLU A 252 -6.07 15.40 5.94
N GLY A 253 -5.65 14.30 6.57
CA GLY A 253 -6.50 13.49 7.44
C GLY A 253 -7.04 14.28 8.65
N MET A 254 -6.25 15.20 9.22
CA MET A 254 -6.72 16.10 10.27
C MET A 254 -7.83 17.04 9.78
N LEU A 255 -7.72 17.60 8.57
CA LEU A 255 -8.74 18.48 8.00
C LEU A 255 -10.00 17.72 7.59
N GLU A 256 -9.86 16.51 7.08
CA GLU A 256 -10.98 15.66 6.69
C GLU A 256 -11.81 15.14 7.88
N SER A 257 -11.13 14.84 8.98
CA SER A 257 -11.78 14.31 10.20
C SER A 257 -12.16 15.40 11.20
N GLU A 258 -11.92 16.67 10.91
CA GLU A 258 -12.23 17.79 11.79
C GLU A 258 -13.74 18.04 11.92
N VAL A 259 -14.20 18.12 13.15
CA VAL A 259 -15.57 18.50 13.50
C VAL A 259 -15.52 19.56 14.61
N ASP A 260 -16.07 20.74 14.35
CA ASP A 260 -16.15 21.85 15.31
C ASP A 260 -14.79 22.26 15.93
N GLY A 261 -13.70 22.17 15.17
CA GLY A 261 -12.34 22.48 15.63
C GLY A 261 -11.63 21.35 16.36
N TYR A 262 -12.19 20.14 16.36
CA TYR A 262 -11.63 18.96 17.02
C TYR A 262 -11.44 17.81 16.05
N VAL A 263 -10.40 17.01 16.30
CA VAL A 263 -10.11 15.75 15.60
C VAL A 263 -10.15 14.63 16.62
N SER A 264 -10.93 13.59 16.34
CA SER A 264 -10.98 12.37 17.16
C SER A 264 -10.02 11.34 16.58
N ALA A 265 -9.09 10.82 17.40
CA ALA A 265 -8.28 9.68 17.03
C ALA A 265 -9.11 8.40 17.22
N GLU A 266 -9.26 7.62 16.16
CA GLU A 266 -9.75 6.25 16.29
C GLU A 266 -8.62 5.38 16.87
N ILE A 267 -8.93 4.69 17.97
CA ILE A 267 -8.04 3.69 18.52
C ILE A 267 -8.40 2.38 17.81
N ALA A 268 -7.58 1.99 16.86
CA ALA A 268 -7.68 0.66 16.26
C ALA A 268 -7.55 -0.39 17.37
N GLY A 269 -8.62 -1.13 17.63
CA GLY A 269 -8.69 -2.23 18.59
C GLY A 269 -8.18 -3.52 17.99
#